data_4a9ae2dd71a6048ed9d74f813e02e4bb
#
_entry.id   4a9ae2dd71a6048ed9d74f813e02e4bb
#
_cell.length_a   1.000
_cell.length_b   1.000
_cell.length_c   1.000
_cell.angle_alpha   90.00
_cell.angle_beta   90.00
_cell.angle_gamma   90.00
#
_symmetry.space_group_name_H-M   'P 1'
#
loop_
_entity.id
_entity.type
_entity.pdbx_description
1 polymer ?
#
loop_
_entity_poly.entity_id
_entity_poly.type
_entity_poly.pdbx_seq_one_letter_code
_entity_poly.pdbx_strand_id
1 'polypeptide(L)'
;MATVNVRSRKTTIKASYRDLTAADLAAIAEPSPRAILQALSDAPPGTFAELSAEETAALWPLVSWIEDPAEAAAYLRPGFDPDPVDVAAEAFEKMELAKRLADVHKRPFKLLPELCRVYYGEDPQRPAAEAMALGALVLEQLNAFFERFKDLAGEPPSEEEKEAGIDALHSFGPYGIAESIGSRYGVKPMDVFKWSAEEVYLDLLYSQAKSRYQDNLREIERRKSAGPKK
;
A
#
# COMPACT_ATOMS: atom_id res chain seq x y z
N MET A 1 -26.07 10.61 -10.73
CA MET A 1 -26.55 11.14 -9.42
C MET A 1 -27.88 10.54 -9.07
N ALA A 2 -28.07 10.13 -7.83
CA ALA A 2 -29.37 9.67 -7.30
C ALA A 2 -29.93 10.73 -6.33
N THR A 3 -31.25 10.96 -6.37
CA THR A 3 -31.92 11.89 -5.44
C THR A 3 -32.73 11.10 -4.44
N VAL A 4 -32.47 11.31 -3.17
CA VAL A 4 -33.16 10.61 -2.06
C VAL A 4 -33.67 11.63 -1.04
N ASN A 5 -34.69 11.24 -0.27
CA ASN A 5 -35.17 12.04 0.86
C ASN A 5 -34.53 11.47 2.14
N VAL A 6 -33.72 12.27 2.79
CA VAL A 6 -33.12 11.96 4.08
C VAL A 6 -33.77 12.88 5.12
N ARG A 7 -34.54 12.32 6.05
CA ARG A 7 -35.25 13.06 7.10
C ARG A 7 -36.01 14.28 6.55
N SER A 8 -36.81 14.05 5.52
CA SER A 8 -37.66 15.07 4.84
C SER A 8 -36.84 16.15 4.06
N ARG A 9 -35.54 15.96 3.90
CA ARG A 9 -34.71 16.82 3.02
C ARG A 9 -34.39 16.06 1.73
N LYS A 10 -34.60 16.73 0.61
CA LYS A 10 -34.18 16.22 -0.69
C LYS A 10 -32.65 16.36 -0.79
N THR A 11 -31.96 15.25 -0.96
CA THR A 11 -30.49 15.19 -1.00
C THR A 11 -30.06 14.47 -2.27
N THR A 12 -29.05 14.98 -2.95
CA THR A 12 -28.45 14.35 -4.11
C THR A 12 -27.23 13.54 -3.68
N ILE A 13 -27.15 12.29 -4.12
CA ILE A 13 -26.01 11.39 -3.85
C ILE A 13 -25.32 11.10 -5.19
N LYS A 14 -24.00 11.21 -5.24
CA LYS A 14 -23.17 10.73 -6.37
C LYS A 14 -23.33 9.22 -6.46
N ALA A 15 -23.86 8.73 -7.60
CA ALA A 15 -24.26 7.33 -7.74
C ALA A 15 -23.35 6.52 -8.68
N SER A 16 -22.22 7.08 -9.09
CA SER A 16 -21.26 6.39 -9.95
C SER A 16 -19.89 7.07 -9.93
N TYR A 17 -18.87 6.37 -10.37
CA TYR A 17 -17.52 6.92 -10.55
C TYR A 17 -17.46 8.10 -11.54
N ARG A 18 -18.42 8.23 -12.46
CA ARG A 18 -18.51 9.35 -13.40
C ARG A 18 -18.55 10.71 -12.70
N ASP A 19 -19.16 10.74 -11.52
CA ASP A 19 -19.44 11.96 -10.78
C ASP A 19 -18.32 12.31 -9.77
N LEU A 20 -17.24 11.51 -9.72
CA LEU A 20 -16.16 11.61 -8.73
C LEU A 20 -14.83 12.00 -9.34
N THR A 21 -14.03 12.71 -8.53
CA THR A 21 -12.61 12.96 -8.74
C THR A 21 -11.76 12.22 -7.68
N ALA A 22 -10.44 12.19 -7.87
CA ALA A 22 -9.51 11.66 -6.87
C ALA A 22 -9.63 12.42 -5.53
N ALA A 23 -9.89 13.73 -5.58
CA ALA A 23 -10.12 14.54 -4.37
C ALA A 23 -11.36 14.11 -3.59
N ASP A 24 -12.45 13.74 -4.29
CA ASP A 24 -13.66 13.23 -3.63
C ASP A 24 -13.38 11.94 -2.87
N LEU A 25 -12.59 11.01 -3.44
CA LEU A 25 -12.20 9.78 -2.77
C LEU A 25 -11.30 10.04 -1.56
N ALA A 26 -10.37 10.98 -1.69
CA ALA A 26 -9.50 11.41 -0.59
C ALA A 26 -10.28 12.04 0.57
N ALA A 27 -11.33 12.80 0.27
CA ALA A 27 -12.17 13.50 1.26
C ALA A 27 -12.99 12.55 2.17
N ILE A 28 -13.15 11.27 1.81
CA ILE A 28 -13.80 10.28 2.67
C ILE A 28 -12.87 9.98 3.86
N ALA A 29 -12.99 10.71 4.97
CA ALA A 29 -12.08 10.61 6.11
C ALA A 29 -12.12 9.23 6.78
N GLU A 30 -13.33 8.69 6.99
CA GLU A 30 -13.56 7.39 7.60
C GLU A 30 -14.30 6.45 6.64
N PRO A 31 -13.88 5.18 6.51
CA PRO A 31 -14.54 4.22 5.60
C PRO A 31 -15.81 3.61 6.22
N SER A 32 -16.58 4.38 6.99
CA SER A 32 -17.89 3.94 7.49
C SER A 32 -18.98 4.27 6.48
N PRO A 33 -20.05 3.44 6.38
CA PRO A 33 -21.16 3.71 5.46
C PRO A 33 -21.74 5.12 5.58
N ARG A 34 -21.87 5.64 6.79
CA ARG A 34 -22.39 7.00 7.03
C ARG A 34 -21.45 8.09 6.54
N ALA A 35 -20.13 7.92 6.77
CA ALA A 35 -19.14 8.88 6.30
C ALA A 35 -19.04 8.89 4.77
N ILE A 36 -19.16 7.72 4.13
CA ILE A 36 -19.19 7.60 2.67
C ILE A 36 -20.44 8.29 2.11
N LEU A 37 -21.62 8.03 2.68
CA LEU A 37 -22.86 8.71 2.28
C LEU A 37 -22.76 10.23 2.45
N GLN A 38 -22.16 10.70 3.55
CA GLN A 38 -21.95 12.14 3.79
C GLN A 38 -21.02 12.74 2.73
N ALA A 39 -19.88 12.12 2.47
CA ALA A 39 -18.89 12.62 1.53
C ALA A 39 -19.37 12.63 0.07
N LEU A 40 -20.23 11.67 -0.30
CA LEU A 40 -20.77 11.54 -1.65
C LEU A 40 -22.09 12.29 -1.88
N SER A 41 -22.53 13.10 -0.93
CA SER A 41 -23.80 13.83 -1.02
C SER A 41 -23.59 15.34 -0.95
N ASP A 42 -24.60 16.09 -1.39
CA ASP A 42 -24.72 17.54 -1.21
C ASP A 42 -25.35 17.92 0.15
N ALA A 43 -25.55 16.95 1.03
CA ALA A 43 -26.16 17.19 2.32
C ALA A 43 -25.24 17.97 3.27
N PRO A 44 -25.81 18.84 4.13
CA PRO A 44 -25.03 19.52 5.17
C PRO A 44 -24.26 18.52 6.06
N PRO A 45 -23.08 18.93 6.59
CA PRO A 45 -22.30 18.09 7.50
C PRO A 45 -23.15 17.55 8.65
N GLY A 46 -22.95 16.25 8.98
CA GLY A 46 -23.68 15.60 10.06
C GLY A 46 -25.06 15.02 9.69
N THR A 47 -25.56 15.27 8.48
CA THR A 47 -26.91 14.77 8.07
C THR A 47 -27.03 13.26 8.23
N PHE A 48 -25.98 12.51 7.92
CA PHE A 48 -25.99 11.03 8.00
C PHE A 48 -25.47 10.49 9.35
N ALA A 49 -24.91 11.33 10.22
CA ALA A 49 -24.38 10.90 11.50
C ALA A 49 -25.44 10.30 12.43
N GLU A 50 -26.66 10.81 12.35
CA GLU A 50 -27.77 10.43 13.21
C GLU A 50 -28.66 9.32 12.62
N LEU A 51 -28.37 8.79 11.42
CA LEU A 51 -29.13 7.68 10.86
C LEU A 51 -29.01 6.43 11.73
N SER A 52 -30.09 5.68 11.85
CA SER A 52 -30.06 4.34 12.42
C SER A 52 -29.27 3.37 11.53
N ALA A 53 -28.94 2.19 12.06
CA ALA A 53 -28.31 1.13 11.27
C ALA A 53 -29.20 0.68 10.09
N GLU A 54 -30.51 0.62 10.30
CA GLU A 54 -31.48 0.22 9.28
C GLU A 54 -31.60 1.27 8.18
N GLU A 55 -31.73 2.55 8.52
CA GLU A 55 -31.74 3.66 7.55
C GLU A 55 -30.42 3.70 6.74
N THR A 56 -29.28 3.48 7.41
CA THR A 56 -27.98 3.42 6.75
C THR A 56 -27.90 2.25 5.78
N ALA A 57 -28.36 1.05 6.18
CA ALA A 57 -28.40 -0.14 5.33
C ALA A 57 -29.31 0.05 4.11
N ALA A 58 -30.43 0.75 4.24
CA ALA A 58 -31.33 1.05 3.13
C ALA A 58 -30.70 1.99 2.09
N LEU A 59 -29.80 2.89 2.50
CA LEU A 59 -29.11 3.82 1.60
C LEU A 59 -27.78 3.26 1.05
N TRP A 60 -27.21 2.25 1.70
CA TRP A 60 -25.92 1.68 1.34
C TRP A 60 -25.82 1.22 -0.12
N PRO A 61 -26.82 0.56 -0.74
CA PRO A 61 -26.74 0.18 -2.15
C PRO A 61 -26.49 1.33 -3.13
N LEU A 62 -26.79 2.58 -2.74
CA LEU A 62 -26.55 3.76 -3.58
C LEU A 62 -25.06 4.14 -3.68
N VAL A 63 -24.24 3.66 -2.76
CA VAL A 63 -22.81 4.02 -2.67
C VAL A 63 -21.86 2.82 -2.56
N SER A 64 -22.39 1.59 -2.40
CA SER A 64 -21.57 0.37 -2.25
C SER A 64 -20.67 0.07 -3.44
N TRP A 65 -21.02 0.56 -4.63
CA TRP A 65 -20.22 0.46 -5.86
C TRP A 65 -18.80 1.05 -5.70
N ILE A 66 -18.58 1.97 -4.74
CA ILE A 66 -17.27 2.58 -4.52
C ILE A 66 -16.23 1.57 -4.01
N GLU A 67 -16.66 0.47 -3.44
CA GLU A 67 -15.79 -0.60 -2.94
C GLU A 67 -15.36 -1.59 -4.02
N ASP A 68 -15.96 -1.52 -5.21
CA ASP A 68 -15.65 -2.42 -6.33
C ASP A 68 -14.77 -1.72 -7.38
N PRO A 69 -13.48 -2.08 -7.49
CA PRO A 69 -12.61 -1.52 -8.53
C PRO A 69 -13.06 -1.86 -9.95
N ALA A 70 -13.80 -2.97 -10.16
CA ALA A 70 -14.31 -3.34 -11.46
C ALA A 70 -15.39 -2.37 -11.94
N GLU A 71 -16.19 -1.82 -11.03
CA GLU A 71 -17.14 -0.76 -11.36
C GLU A 71 -16.42 0.50 -11.86
N ALA A 72 -15.26 0.84 -11.32
CA ALA A 72 -14.47 1.98 -11.78
C ALA A 72 -14.03 1.81 -13.24
N ALA A 73 -13.64 0.60 -13.64
CA ALA A 73 -13.18 0.30 -15.01
C ALA A 73 -14.25 0.61 -16.07
N ALA A 74 -15.53 0.47 -15.74
CA ALA A 74 -16.63 0.78 -16.65
C ALA A 74 -16.77 2.28 -17.00
N TYR A 75 -16.10 3.15 -16.23
CA TYR A 75 -16.16 4.61 -16.39
C TYR A 75 -14.87 5.23 -16.90
N LEU A 76 -13.90 4.40 -17.33
CA LEU A 76 -12.71 4.90 -18.00
C LEU A 76 -13.07 5.59 -19.33
N ARG A 77 -12.37 6.66 -19.64
CA ARG A 77 -12.54 7.34 -20.94
C ARG A 77 -12.12 6.41 -22.09
N PRO A 78 -12.78 6.48 -23.25
CA PRO A 78 -12.35 5.74 -24.42
C PRO A 78 -10.88 6.03 -24.75
N GLY A 79 -10.09 4.98 -24.98
CA GLY A 79 -8.65 5.11 -25.27
C GLY A 79 -7.78 5.42 -24.06
N PHE A 80 -8.29 5.26 -22.84
CA PHE A 80 -7.46 5.30 -21.64
C PHE A 80 -6.51 4.09 -21.67
N ASP A 81 -5.25 4.37 -21.94
CA ASP A 81 -4.15 3.41 -22.02
C ASP A 81 -2.94 4.04 -21.29
N PRO A 82 -2.85 3.88 -19.99
CA PRO A 82 -1.80 4.51 -19.21
C PRO A 82 -0.46 3.82 -19.43
N ASP A 83 0.60 4.60 -19.53
CA ASP A 83 1.95 4.07 -19.46
C ASP A 83 2.16 3.38 -18.10
N PRO A 84 2.59 2.10 -18.09
CA PRO A 84 2.88 1.41 -16.84
C PRO A 84 4.09 2.06 -16.17
N VAL A 85 3.99 2.27 -14.86
CA VAL A 85 5.12 2.69 -14.05
C VAL A 85 6.00 1.49 -13.74
N ASP A 86 7.32 1.63 -13.79
CA ASP A 86 8.23 0.58 -13.33
C ASP A 86 8.51 0.77 -11.84
N VAL A 87 7.74 0.09 -10.99
CA VAL A 87 7.89 0.20 -9.52
C VAL A 87 9.26 -0.28 -9.03
N ALA A 88 9.96 -1.13 -9.77
CA ALA A 88 11.29 -1.61 -9.43
C ALA A 88 12.37 -0.54 -9.63
N ALA A 89 12.23 0.27 -10.68
CA ALA A 89 13.12 1.39 -10.99
C ALA A 89 12.87 2.63 -10.11
N GLU A 90 11.70 2.74 -9.49
CA GLU A 90 11.36 3.86 -8.61
C GLU A 90 12.14 3.83 -7.30
N ALA A 91 12.29 5.00 -6.68
CA ALA A 91 13.02 5.16 -5.43
C ALA A 91 12.45 4.27 -4.31
N PHE A 92 13.33 3.66 -3.52
CA PHE A 92 12.97 2.78 -2.40
C PHE A 92 12.01 3.45 -1.41
N GLU A 93 12.12 4.76 -1.19
CA GLU A 93 11.19 5.51 -0.34
C GLU A 93 9.73 5.44 -0.82
N LYS A 94 9.49 5.45 -2.15
CA LYS A 94 8.14 5.32 -2.71
C LYS A 94 7.55 3.95 -2.43
N MET A 95 8.36 2.90 -2.56
CA MET A 95 7.93 1.54 -2.26
C MET A 95 7.59 1.36 -0.77
N GLU A 96 8.40 1.90 0.13
CA GLU A 96 8.14 1.85 1.57
C GLU A 96 6.91 2.68 1.96
N LEU A 97 6.66 3.79 1.27
CA LEU A 97 5.43 4.54 1.43
C LEU A 97 4.21 3.72 0.96
N ALA A 98 4.30 3.06 -0.19
CA ALA A 98 3.22 2.21 -0.71
C ALA A 98 2.89 1.05 0.24
N LYS A 99 3.88 0.39 0.83
CA LYS A 99 3.68 -0.65 1.87
C LYS A 99 2.90 -0.09 3.06
N ARG A 100 3.32 1.06 3.60
CA ARG A 100 2.60 1.70 4.72
C ARG A 100 1.17 2.06 4.37
N LEU A 101 0.92 2.56 3.15
CA LEU A 101 -0.44 2.85 2.68
C LEU A 101 -1.28 1.58 2.62
N ALA A 102 -0.74 0.45 2.13
CA ALA A 102 -1.43 -0.84 2.11
C ALA A 102 -1.73 -1.39 3.51
N ASP A 103 -0.87 -1.10 4.50
CA ASP A 103 -1.12 -1.47 5.89
C ASP A 103 -2.23 -0.64 6.54
N VAL A 104 -2.29 0.65 6.23
CA VAL A 104 -3.28 1.57 6.78
C VAL A 104 -4.63 1.46 6.07
N HIS A 105 -4.61 1.40 4.74
CA HIS A 105 -5.82 1.44 3.92
C HIS A 105 -6.20 0.05 3.44
N LYS A 106 -7.18 -0.56 4.10
CA LYS A 106 -7.69 -1.90 3.73
C LYS A 106 -8.81 -1.87 2.69
N ARG A 107 -9.29 -0.67 2.33
CA ARG A 107 -10.37 -0.49 1.34
C ARG A 107 -9.79 -0.01 0.00
N PRO A 108 -10.14 -0.66 -1.13
CA PRO A 108 -9.61 -0.31 -2.45
C PRO A 108 -9.77 1.17 -2.81
N PHE A 109 -10.94 1.76 -2.57
CA PHE A 109 -11.21 3.16 -2.89
C PHE A 109 -10.36 4.17 -2.07
N LYS A 110 -9.69 3.73 -1.02
CA LYS A 110 -8.70 4.50 -0.26
C LYS A 110 -7.29 4.21 -0.70
N LEU A 111 -6.95 2.95 -0.85
CA LEU A 111 -5.59 2.53 -1.20
C LEU A 111 -5.22 2.92 -2.64
N LEU A 112 -6.09 2.61 -3.61
CA LEU A 112 -5.72 2.73 -5.03
C LEU A 112 -5.49 4.19 -5.45
N PRO A 113 -6.31 5.19 -5.09
CA PRO A 113 -6.01 6.59 -5.39
C PRO A 113 -4.72 7.09 -4.73
N GLU A 114 -4.39 6.62 -3.52
CA GLU A 114 -3.14 6.97 -2.86
C GLU A 114 -1.92 6.36 -3.58
N LEU A 115 -1.99 5.10 -4.02
CA LEU A 115 -0.96 4.49 -4.85
C LEU A 115 -0.81 5.25 -6.18
N CYS A 116 -1.92 5.62 -6.81
CA CYS A 116 -1.89 6.48 -8.00
C CYS A 116 -1.15 7.80 -7.71
N ARG A 117 -1.43 8.47 -6.61
CA ARG A 117 -0.78 9.72 -6.22
C ARG A 117 0.72 9.56 -6.00
N VAL A 118 1.15 8.47 -5.36
CA VAL A 118 2.58 8.20 -5.09
C VAL A 118 3.38 8.01 -6.37
N TYR A 119 2.84 7.31 -7.35
CA TYR A 119 3.60 6.90 -8.54
C TYR A 119 3.36 7.80 -9.77
N TYR A 120 2.14 8.32 -9.94
CA TYR A 120 1.76 9.16 -11.08
C TYR A 120 1.63 10.65 -10.73
N GLY A 121 1.88 11.01 -9.47
CA GLY A 121 1.81 12.40 -9.01
C GLY A 121 0.39 12.83 -8.59
N GLU A 122 0.36 13.97 -7.92
CA GLU A 122 -0.86 14.55 -7.39
C GLU A 122 -1.64 15.26 -8.48
N ASP A 123 -2.87 14.82 -8.72
CA ASP A 123 -3.85 15.45 -9.58
C ASP A 123 -5.24 15.34 -8.94
N PRO A 124 -5.65 16.37 -8.19
CA PRO A 124 -6.93 16.33 -7.47
C PRO A 124 -8.14 16.34 -8.39
N GLN A 125 -7.98 16.76 -9.64
CA GLN A 125 -9.05 16.80 -10.66
C GLN A 125 -9.10 15.52 -11.49
N ARG A 126 -8.17 14.57 -11.30
CA ARG A 126 -8.19 13.30 -12.02
C ARG A 126 -9.51 12.58 -11.78
N PRO A 127 -10.17 12.06 -12.84
CA PRO A 127 -11.36 11.25 -12.67
C PRO A 127 -11.10 10.09 -11.71
N ALA A 128 -12.00 9.83 -10.77
CA ALA A 128 -11.83 8.80 -9.75
C ALA A 128 -11.62 7.41 -10.38
N ALA A 129 -12.30 7.11 -11.49
CA ALA A 129 -12.11 5.86 -12.23
C ALA A 129 -10.67 5.69 -12.73
N GLU A 130 -10.05 6.76 -13.26
CA GLU A 130 -8.65 6.72 -13.71
C GLU A 130 -7.68 6.56 -12.53
N ALA A 131 -7.92 7.25 -11.41
CA ALA A 131 -7.10 7.11 -10.21
C ALA A 131 -7.16 5.68 -9.65
N MET A 132 -8.34 5.06 -9.65
CA MET A 132 -8.54 3.67 -9.26
C MET A 132 -7.81 2.69 -10.18
N ALA A 133 -7.92 2.87 -11.50
CA ALA A 133 -7.26 2.01 -12.49
C ALA A 133 -5.73 2.11 -12.41
N LEU A 134 -5.18 3.32 -12.34
CA LEU A 134 -3.74 3.55 -12.19
C LEU A 134 -3.21 2.95 -10.89
N GLY A 135 -3.91 3.13 -9.78
CA GLY A 135 -3.55 2.54 -8.50
C GLY A 135 -3.60 1.01 -8.51
N ALA A 136 -4.56 0.42 -9.23
CA ALA A 136 -4.64 -1.04 -9.41
C ALA A 136 -3.43 -1.59 -10.19
N LEU A 137 -2.99 -0.89 -11.26
CA LEU A 137 -1.78 -1.25 -12.00
C LEU A 137 -0.53 -1.19 -11.11
N VAL A 138 -0.40 -0.14 -10.28
CA VAL A 138 0.69 -0.04 -9.31
C VAL A 138 0.66 -1.21 -8.32
N LEU A 139 -0.51 -1.52 -7.78
CA LEU A 139 -0.66 -2.62 -6.81
C LEU A 139 -0.28 -3.97 -7.42
N GLU A 140 -0.68 -4.22 -8.67
CA GLU A 140 -0.31 -5.44 -9.40
C GLU A 140 1.22 -5.56 -9.55
N GLN A 141 1.88 -4.48 -9.97
CA GLN A 141 3.34 -4.47 -10.11
C GLN A 141 4.07 -4.60 -8.77
N LEU A 142 3.56 -3.97 -7.70
CA LEU A 142 4.10 -4.15 -6.35
C LEU A 142 4.00 -5.61 -5.89
N ASN A 143 2.85 -6.25 -6.12
CA ASN A 143 2.67 -7.65 -5.77
C ASN A 143 3.63 -8.55 -6.57
N ALA A 144 3.80 -8.33 -7.87
CA ALA A 144 4.75 -9.07 -8.69
C ALA A 144 6.20 -8.84 -8.23
N PHE A 145 6.55 -7.60 -7.84
CA PHE A 145 7.86 -7.28 -7.27
C PHE A 145 8.11 -8.04 -5.97
N PHE A 146 7.21 -7.97 -5.00
CA PHE A 146 7.38 -8.66 -3.71
C PHE A 146 7.40 -10.18 -3.85
N GLU A 147 6.67 -10.75 -4.81
CA GLU A 147 6.73 -12.20 -5.09
C GLU A 147 8.14 -12.62 -5.57
N ARG A 148 8.85 -11.79 -6.34
CA ARG A 148 10.25 -12.04 -6.73
C ARG A 148 11.20 -12.08 -5.53
N PHE A 149 10.91 -11.34 -4.47
CA PHE A 149 11.75 -11.18 -3.28
C PHE A 149 11.18 -11.83 -2.02
N LYS A 150 10.22 -12.73 -2.17
CA LYS A 150 9.57 -13.39 -1.01
C LYS A 150 10.53 -14.16 -0.10
N ASP A 151 11.64 -14.65 -0.65
CA ASP A 151 12.65 -15.38 0.11
C ASP A 151 13.49 -14.49 1.03
N LEU A 152 13.33 -13.15 0.92
CA LEU A 152 13.89 -12.20 1.87
C LEU A 152 13.12 -12.13 3.20
N ALA A 153 11.93 -12.72 3.28
CA ALA A 153 11.24 -12.91 4.54
C ALA A 153 12.14 -13.75 5.45
N GLY A 154 12.80 -13.11 6.43
CA GLY A 154 13.69 -13.76 7.38
C GLY A 154 12.96 -14.76 8.27
N GLU A 155 13.70 -15.67 8.89
CA GLU A 155 13.16 -16.45 9.99
C GLU A 155 12.74 -15.53 11.13
N PRO A 156 11.69 -15.88 11.89
CA PRO A 156 11.32 -15.09 13.05
C PRO A 156 12.49 -15.03 14.05
N PRO A 157 12.67 -13.91 14.76
CA PRO A 157 13.76 -13.75 15.71
C PRO A 157 13.78 -14.90 16.73
N SER A 158 14.99 -15.39 17.05
CA SER A 158 15.19 -16.36 18.12
C SER A 158 14.84 -15.78 19.48
N GLU A 159 14.66 -16.62 20.49
CA GLU A 159 14.38 -16.15 21.85
C GLU A 159 15.54 -15.33 22.42
N GLU A 160 16.80 -15.68 22.07
CA GLU A 160 17.98 -14.91 22.47
C GLU A 160 18.02 -13.51 21.82
N GLU A 161 17.61 -13.40 20.54
CA GLU A 161 17.49 -12.10 19.87
C GLU A 161 16.38 -11.24 20.45
N LYS A 162 15.25 -11.84 20.86
CA LYS A 162 14.17 -11.14 21.54
C LYS A 162 14.63 -10.65 22.92
N GLU A 163 15.31 -11.50 23.69
CA GLU A 163 15.88 -11.14 24.98
C GLU A 163 16.94 -10.01 24.85
N ALA A 164 17.71 -10.03 23.75
CA ALA A 164 18.65 -8.98 23.40
C ALA A 164 17.99 -7.68 22.92
N GLY A 165 16.66 -7.67 22.73
CA GLY A 165 15.91 -6.46 22.37
C GLY A 165 15.82 -6.18 20.86
N ILE A 166 15.85 -7.20 20.00
CA ILE A 166 15.73 -7.06 18.53
C ILE A 166 14.50 -6.26 18.12
N ASP A 167 13.40 -6.33 18.88
CA ASP A 167 12.17 -5.59 18.57
C ASP A 167 12.38 -4.07 18.59
N ALA A 168 13.29 -3.57 19.43
CA ALA A 168 13.65 -2.16 19.43
C ALA A 168 14.33 -1.75 18.10
N LEU A 169 15.16 -2.63 17.52
CA LEU A 169 15.77 -2.39 16.20
C LEU A 169 14.75 -2.49 15.08
N HIS A 170 13.85 -3.46 15.15
CA HIS A 170 12.79 -3.62 14.17
C HIS A 170 11.82 -2.43 14.13
N SER A 171 11.66 -1.71 15.24
CA SER A 171 10.83 -0.50 15.28
C SER A 171 11.29 0.62 14.35
N PHE A 172 12.57 0.63 13.95
CA PHE A 172 13.11 1.56 12.95
C PHE A 172 12.75 1.19 11.52
N GLY A 173 12.22 -0.02 11.29
CA GLY A 173 11.70 -0.47 10.00
C GLY A 173 12.70 -0.26 8.85
N PRO A 174 12.29 0.43 7.75
CA PRO A 174 13.13 0.63 6.58
C PRO A 174 14.44 1.36 6.84
N TYR A 175 14.52 2.16 7.91
CA TYR A 175 15.76 2.85 8.28
C TYR A 175 16.87 1.85 8.64
N GLY A 176 16.55 0.75 9.32
CA GLY A 176 17.52 -0.30 9.63
C GLY A 176 18.10 -0.94 8.35
N ILE A 177 17.26 -1.13 7.32
CA ILE A 177 17.71 -1.60 6.00
C ILE A 177 18.69 -0.58 5.39
N ALA A 178 18.27 0.69 5.34
CA ALA A 178 19.08 1.76 4.75
C ALA A 178 20.39 1.97 5.50
N GLU A 179 20.40 1.84 6.83
CA GLU A 179 21.61 1.93 7.66
C GLU A 179 22.57 0.78 7.35
N SER A 180 22.08 -0.45 7.30
CA SER A 180 22.90 -1.64 7.00
C SER A 180 23.56 -1.56 5.62
N ILE A 181 22.81 -1.12 4.60
CA ILE A 181 23.34 -0.91 3.25
C ILE A 181 24.30 0.27 3.24
N GLY A 182 23.90 1.41 3.81
CA GLY A 182 24.70 2.62 3.86
C GLY A 182 26.07 2.40 4.50
N SER A 183 26.13 1.66 5.60
CA SER A 183 27.36 1.28 6.29
C SER A 183 28.30 0.46 5.41
N ARG A 184 27.77 -0.44 4.56
CA ARG A 184 28.59 -1.26 3.64
C ARG A 184 29.20 -0.46 2.49
N TYR A 185 28.45 0.51 1.98
CA TYR A 185 28.87 1.31 0.83
C TYR A 185 29.48 2.67 1.20
N GLY A 186 29.51 3.00 2.48
CA GLY A 186 30.06 4.29 2.97
C GLY A 186 29.18 5.48 2.59
N VAL A 187 27.88 5.28 2.45
CA VAL A 187 26.90 6.33 2.16
C VAL A 187 25.94 6.54 3.34
N LYS A 188 25.28 7.70 3.38
CA LYS A 188 24.32 7.97 4.45
C LYS A 188 23.03 7.13 4.24
N PRO A 189 22.39 6.65 5.32
CA PRO A 189 21.13 5.91 5.20
C PRO A 189 20.07 6.63 4.35
N MET A 190 19.96 7.96 4.48
CA MET A 190 19.01 8.77 3.70
C MET A 190 19.29 8.78 2.19
N ASP A 191 20.52 8.50 1.76
CA ASP A 191 20.84 8.41 0.34
C ASP A 191 20.40 7.05 -0.23
N VAL A 192 20.40 5.99 0.57
CA VAL A 192 19.87 4.67 0.18
C VAL A 192 18.37 4.73 -0.15
N PHE A 193 17.59 5.57 0.52
CA PHE A 193 16.17 5.76 0.20
C PHE A 193 15.90 6.27 -1.22
N LYS A 194 16.92 6.89 -1.85
CA LYS A 194 16.86 7.40 -3.23
C LYS A 194 17.26 6.36 -4.27
N TRP A 195 17.86 5.24 -3.84
CA TRP A 195 18.20 4.14 -4.76
C TRP A 195 16.94 3.50 -5.28
N SER A 196 17.04 2.84 -6.45
CA SER A 196 15.89 2.08 -6.93
C SER A 196 15.52 0.98 -5.94
N ALA A 197 14.25 0.65 -5.87
CA ALA A 197 13.78 -0.43 -5.03
C ALA A 197 14.47 -1.75 -5.40
N GLU A 198 14.69 -2.00 -6.69
CA GLU A 198 15.39 -3.19 -7.17
C GLU A 198 16.83 -3.28 -6.65
N GLU A 199 17.60 -2.19 -6.69
CA GLU A 199 18.97 -2.18 -6.15
C GLU A 199 19.00 -2.54 -4.67
N VAL A 200 18.12 -1.94 -3.87
CA VAL A 200 18.03 -2.23 -2.43
C VAL A 200 17.68 -3.70 -2.17
N TYR A 201 16.68 -4.23 -2.85
CA TYR A 201 16.23 -5.61 -2.63
C TYR A 201 17.22 -6.65 -3.14
N LEU A 202 17.90 -6.40 -4.26
CA LEU A 202 18.99 -7.27 -4.76
C LEU A 202 20.17 -7.30 -3.80
N ASP A 203 20.54 -6.15 -3.20
CA ASP A 203 21.59 -6.10 -2.21
C ASP A 203 21.24 -6.89 -0.94
N LEU A 204 19.98 -6.81 -0.48
CA LEU A 204 19.49 -7.62 0.62
C LEU A 204 19.55 -9.12 0.30
N LEU A 205 19.09 -9.51 -0.88
CA LEU A 205 19.10 -10.91 -1.33
C LEU A 205 20.54 -11.46 -1.39
N TYR A 206 21.46 -10.68 -1.98
CA TYR A 206 22.88 -11.06 -2.02
C TYR A 206 23.47 -11.19 -0.61
N SER A 207 23.18 -10.27 0.28
CA SER A 207 23.67 -10.28 1.66
C SER A 207 23.17 -11.50 2.43
N GLN A 208 21.90 -11.86 2.27
CA GLN A 208 21.33 -13.06 2.87
C GLN A 208 21.99 -14.33 2.33
N ALA A 209 22.17 -14.42 1.00
CA ALA A 209 22.84 -15.57 0.39
C ALA A 209 24.29 -15.69 0.87
N LYS A 210 25.00 -14.58 0.99
CA LYS A 210 26.38 -14.54 1.51
C LYS A 210 26.45 -14.99 2.98
N SER A 211 25.53 -14.54 3.82
CA SER A 211 25.45 -14.98 5.23
C SER A 211 25.24 -16.48 5.32
N ARG A 212 24.21 -17.03 4.63
CA ARG A 212 23.94 -18.47 4.57
C ARG A 212 25.16 -19.28 4.11
N TYR A 213 25.88 -18.80 3.09
CA TYR A 213 27.09 -19.44 2.61
C TYR A 213 28.18 -19.48 3.71
N GLN A 214 28.41 -18.36 4.42
CA GLN A 214 29.39 -18.29 5.49
C GLN A 214 29.03 -19.21 6.66
N ASP A 215 27.79 -19.29 7.05
CA ASP A 215 27.32 -20.17 8.12
C ASP A 215 27.48 -21.65 7.75
N ASN A 216 27.16 -22.00 6.51
CA ASN A 216 27.39 -23.35 5.99
C ASN A 216 28.88 -23.73 5.99
N LEU A 217 29.77 -22.81 5.61
CA LEU A 217 31.21 -23.03 5.69
C LEU A 217 31.68 -23.28 7.12
N ARG A 218 31.27 -22.46 8.06
CA ARG A 218 31.58 -22.60 9.49
C ARG A 218 31.11 -23.94 10.02
N GLU A 219 29.92 -24.38 9.63
CA GLU A 219 29.37 -25.68 10.04
C GLU A 219 30.20 -26.86 9.45
N ILE A 220 30.61 -26.76 8.18
CA ILE A 220 31.48 -27.77 7.55
C ILE A 220 32.82 -27.84 8.26
N GLU A 221 33.43 -26.70 8.57
CA GLU A 221 34.70 -26.63 9.30
C GLU A 221 34.58 -27.25 10.71
N ARG A 222 33.48 -26.92 11.43
CA ARG A 222 33.18 -27.49 12.75
C ARG A 222 33.07 -29.00 12.69
N ARG A 223 32.37 -29.55 11.66
CA ARG A 223 32.25 -31.01 11.47
C ARG A 223 33.58 -31.68 11.18
N LYS A 224 34.43 -31.05 10.36
CA LYS A 224 35.80 -31.55 10.08
C LYS A 224 36.69 -31.55 11.33
N SER A 225 36.59 -30.48 12.15
CA SER A 225 37.38 -30.36 13.39
C SER A 225 36.94 -31.30 14.50
N ALA A 226 35.65 -31.68 14.53
CA ALA A 226 35.12 -32.60 15.53
C ALA A 226 35.59 -34.09 15.34
N GLY A 227 36.23 -34.38 14.22
CA GLY A 227 36.77 -35.73 13.93
C GLY A 227 35.68 -36.81 13.81
N PRO A 228 36.01 -38.00 13.30
CA PRO A 228 35.08 -39.13 13.32
C PRO A 228 34.87 -39.55 14.79
N LYS A 229 33.59 -39.52 15.24
CA LYS A 229 33.23 -40.16 16.52
C LYS A 229 33.65 -41.63 16.41
N LYS A 230 34.70 -42.02 17.16
CA LYS A 230 35.10 -43.45 17.30
C LYS A 230 34.03 -44.21 18.07
#